data_8f808915dd1e8d5702c983f0009f1cf1
#
_entry.id   8f808915dd1e8d5702c983f0009f1cf1
#
_cell.length_a   1.000
_cell.length_b   1.000
_cell.length_c   1.000
_cell.angle_alpha   90.00
_cell.angle_beta   90.00
_cell.angle_gamma   90.00
#
_symmetry.space_group_name_H-M   'P 1'
#
loop_
_entity.id
_entity.type
_entity.pdbx_description
1 polymer ?
#
loop_
_entity_poly.entity_id
_entity_poly.type
_entity_poly.pdbx_seq_one_letter_code
_entity_poly.pdbx_strand_id
1 'polypeptide(L)'
;RTVGEYLLRWGYTPQRPMKRALEQNPVKVEQWLNDTYPSISARAKTEGATIYWGDETAVAEDGHWLRGYAPAGQTPILAAPSKRHGLSMISAISNQGLVRFEFIEEAMNTDLFISFMERLVADSCQKVFLILDNLKVHHAKLVTAWLAERKDQIEVFYLPPYSPEINPDEYLNRDFKTELRSSDRATTK
;
A
#
# COMPACT_ATOMS: atom_id res chain seq x y z
N ARG A 1 35.15 -9.99 -9.78
CA ARG A 1 35.29 -8.69 -10.47
C ARG A 1 35.11 -8.87 -11.98
N THR A 2 35.86 -9.78 -12.59
CA THR A 2 35.88 -10.02 -14.05
C THR A 2 34.54 -10.46 -14.63
N VAL A 3 33.77 -11.34 -13.95
CA VAL A 3 32.46 -11.80 -14.44
C VAL A 3 31.45 -10.65 -14.50
N GLY A 4 31.40 -9.78 -13.48
CA GLY A 4 30.53 -8.62 -13.48
C GLY A 4 30.85 -7.64 -14.62
N GLU A 5 32.13 -7.45 -14.97
CA GLU A 5 32.53 -6.59 -16.07
C GLU A 5 32.10 -7.16 -17.44
N TYR A 6 32.19 -8.48 -17.62
CA TYR A 6 31.68 -9.12 -18.85
C TYR A 6 30.15 -8.98 -18.95
N LEU A 7 29.42 -9.22 -17.85
CA LEU A 7 27.98 -9.06 -17.84
C LEU A 7 27.57 -7.63 -18.22
N LEU A 8 28.24 -6.61 -17.63
CA LEU A 8 27.98 -5.21 -17.98
C LEU A 8 28.24 -4.91 -19.47
N ARG A 9 29.35 -5.45 -20.04
CA ARG A 9 29.64 -5.31 -21.48
C ARG A 9 28.57 -5.95 -22.36
N TRP A 10 27.92 -7.00 -21.89
CA TRP A 10 26.83 -7.68 -22.59
C TRP A 10 25.45 -7.06 -22.31
N GLY A 11 25.39 -5.91 -21.61
CA GLY A 11 24.16 -5.21 -21.32
C GLY A 11 23.37 -5.74 -20.13
N TYR A 12 23.96 -6.62 -19.30
CA TYR A 12 23.35 -7.12 -18.07
C TYR A 12 23.73 -6.24 -16.90
N THR A 13 22.74 -5.81 -16.12
CA THR A 13 22.96 -5.10 -14.85
C THR A 13 22.43 -5.91 -13.68
N PRO A 14 22.98 -5.76 -12.47
CA PRO A 14 22.45 -6.41 -11.28
C PRO A 14 21.01 -5.93 -11.06
N GLN A 15 20.06 -6.87 -11.03
CA GLN A 15 18.64 -6.59 -10.80
C GLN A 15 18.15 -7.38 -9.57
N ARG A 16 17.31 -6.76 -8.77
CA ARG A 16 16.55 -7.51 -7.75
C ARG A 16 15.36 -8.17 -8.43
N PRO A 17 15.16 -9.50 -8.26
CA PRO A 17 13.96 -10.15 -8.78
C PRO A 17 12.71 -9.50 -8.20
N MET A 18 11.75 -9.17 -9.05
CA MET A 18 10.43 -8.77 -8.61
C MET A 18 9.67 -10.02 -8.18
N LYS A 19 9.10 -9.99 -6.98
CA LYS A 19 8.23 -11.06 -6.50
C LYS A 19 6.88 -10.92 -7.19
N ARG A 20 6.42 -12.00 -7.76
CA ARG A 20 5.09 -12.11 -8.34
C ARG A 20 4.40 -13.30 -7.70
N ALA A 21 3.17 -13.14 -7.25
CA ALA A 21 2.41 -14.24 -6.68
C ALA A 21 2.14 -15.32 -7.74
N LEU A 22 2.24 -16.58 -7.38
CA LEU A 22 1.93 -17.71 -8.28
C LEU A 22 0.46 -17.73 -8.67
N GLU A 23 -0.39 -17.20 -7.80
CA GLU A 23 -1.85 -17.12 -7.96
C GLU A 23 -2.28 -15.95 -8.85
N GLN A 24 -1.36 -15.05 -9.20
CA GLN A 24 -1.66 -13.91 -10.07
C GLN A 24 -2.04 -14.36 -11.46
N ASN A 25 -3.10 -13.78 -12.01
CA ASN A 25 -3.52 -14.01 -13.39
C ASN A 25 -3.05 -12.85 -14.29
N PRO A 26 -2.00 -13.04 -15.11
CA PRO A 26 -1.45 -11.99 -15.98
C PRO A 26 -2.48 -11.40 -16.94
N VAL A 27 -3.39 -12.24 -17.46
CA VAL A 27 -4.44 -11.77 -18.39
C VAL A 27 -5.39 -10.79 -17.73
N LYS A 28 -5.78 -11.05 -16.45
CA LYS A 28 -6.62 -10.10 -15.69
C LYS A 28 -5.89 -8.81 -15.39
N VAL A 29 -4.59 -8.88 -15.12
CA VAL A 29 -3.76 -7.67 -14.90
C VAL A 29 -3.68 -6.84 -16.17
N GLU A 30 -3.40 -7.48 -17.30
CA GLU A 30 -3.34 -6.81 -18.60
C GLU A 30 -4.68 -6.19 -19.00
N GLN A 31 -5.78 -6.91 -18.84
CA GLN A 31 -7.13 -6.40 -19.08
C GLN A 31 -7.45 -5.21 -18.17
N TRP A 32 -7.06 -5.28 -16.91
CA TRP A 32 -7.29 -4.18 -15.97
C TRP A 32 -6.52 -2.91 -16.39
N LEU A 33 -5.26 -3.06 -16.78
CA LEU A 33 -4.41 -1.94 -17.23
C LEU A 33 -4.87 -1.34 -18.56
N ASN A 34 -5.30 -2.18 -19.51
CA ASN A 34 -5.62 -1.73 -20.86
C ASN A 34 -7.09 -1.31 -21.04
N ASP A 35 -8.02 -1.83 -20.24
CA ASP A 35 -9.45 -1.59 -20.40
C ASP A 35 -10.07 -0.95 -19.16
N THR A 36 -9.89 -1.58 -17.98
CA THR A 36 -10.64 -1.17 -16.76
C THR A 36 -10.15 0.17 -16.25
N TYR A 37 -8.84 0.33 -16.02
CA TYR A 37 -8.29 1.58 -15.50
C TYR A 37 -8.46 2.77 -16.47
N PRO A 38 -8.24 2.63 -17.79
CA PRO A 38 -8.55 3.71 -18.75
C PRO A 38 -10.03 4.13 -18.71
N SER A 39 -10.96 3.17 -18.54
CA SER A 39 -12.39 3.48 -18.38
C SER A 39 -12.67 4.26 -17.08
N ILE A 40 -12.08 3.83 -15.95
CA ILE A 40 -12.17 4.55 -14.67
C ILE A 40 -11.63 5.98 -14.82
N SER A 41 -10.47 6.13 -15.46
CA SER A 41 -9.82 7.43 -15.68
C SER A 41 -10.64 8.36 -16.58
N ALA A 42 -11.24 7.82 -17.62
CA ALA A 42 -12.13 8.59 -18.50
C ALA A 42 -13.40 9.05 -17.77
N ARG A 43 -14.01 8.16 -16.99
CA ARG A 43 -15.18 8.47 -16.14
C ARG A 43 -14.83 9.52 -15.09
N ALA A 44 -13.70 9.39 -14.42
CA ALA A 44 -13.26 10.36 -13.40
C ALA A 44 -13.17 11.78 -14.00
N LYS A 45 -12.62 11.93 -15.21
CA LYS A 45 -12.58 13.22 -15.92
C LYS A 45 -13.97 13.75 -16.23
N THR A 46 -14.88 12.90 -16.68
CA THR A 46 -16.24 13.29 -17.07
C THR A 46 -17.09 13.66 -15.84
N GLU A 47 -16.95 12.92 -14.75
CA GLU A 47 -17.71 13.10 -13.51
C GLU A 47 -17.06 14.12 -12.55
N GLY A 48 -15.87 14.66 -12.89
CA GLY A 48 -15.11 15.56 -12.01
C GLY A 48 -14.63 14.86 -10.74
N ALA A 49 -14.35 13.56 -10.81
CA ALA A 49 -13.94 12.76 -9.66
C ALA A 49 -12.41 12.72 -9.50
N THR A 50 -11.95 12.67 -8.26
CA THR A 50 -10.54 12.43 -7.93
C THR A 50 -10.31 10.94 -7.72
N ILE A 51 -9.31 10.38 -8.42
CA ILE A 51 -8.91 8.97 -8.24
C ILE A 51 -7.92 8.89 -7.08
N TYR A 52 -8.24 8.05 -6.11
CA TYR A 52 -7.37 7.65 -5.00
C TYR A 52 -7.07 6.15 -5.08
N TRP A 53 -5.86 5.79 -4.69
CA TRP A 53 -5.39 4.42 -4.53
C TRP A 53 -5.15 4.19 -3.06
N GLY A 54 -5.81 3.20 -2.50
CA GLY A 54 -5.72 2.92 -1.07
C GLY A 54 -5.10 1.56 -0.79
N ASP A 55 -4.49 1.46 0.38
CA ASP A 55 -3.87 0.25 0.91
C ASP A 55 -3.80 0.28 2.44
N GLU A 56 -3.70 -0.89 3.06
CA GLU A 56 -3.41 -1.00 4.47
C GLU A 56 -2.01 -1.53 4.69
N THR A 57 -1.31 -0.92 5.62
CA THR A 57 0.01 -1.38 6.01
C THR A 57 0.11 -1.57 7.51
N ALA A 58 0.78 -2.63 7.93
CA ALA A 58 1.12 -2.85 9.33
C ALA A 58 2.64 -2.69 9.52
N VAL A 59 3.01 -2.00 10.59
CA VAL A 59 4.37 -1.88 11.05
C VAL A 59 4.47 -2.53 12.42
N ALA A 60 5.26 -3.58 12.50
CA ALA A 60 5.62 -4.18 13.78
C ALA A 60 6.91 -3.52 14.29
N GLU A 61 6.97 -3.29 15.61
CA GLU A 61 8.15 -2.76 16.28
C GLU A 61 9.40 -3.66 16.12
N ASP A 62 9.19 -4.95 15.85
CA ASP A 62 10.23 -5.90 15.46
C ASP A 62 10.65 -5.70 14.00
N GLY A 63 11.37 -4.62 13.73
CA GLY A 63 12.01 -4.43 12.42
C GLY A 63 12.99 -5.58 12.13
N HIS A 64 13.02 -6.04 10.89
CA HIS A 64 14.07 -6.94 10.43
C HIS A 64 15.44 -6.26 10.61
N TRP A 65 16.19 -6.73 11.60
CA TRP A 65 17.50 -6.21 11.91
C TRP A 65 18.44 -6.46 10.73
N LEU A 66 19.04 -5.41 10.24
CA LEU A 66 20.11 -5.52 9.25
C LEU A 66 21.35 -6.14 9.95
N ARG A 67 22.05 -6.99 9.22
CA ARG A 67 23.33 -7.53 9.70
C ARG A 67 24.30 -6.38 9.92
N GLY A 68 24.81 -6.26 11.15
CA GLY A 68 25.89 -5.34 11.52
C GLY A 68 27.25 -6.05 11.57
N TYR A 69 28.30 -5.27 11.69
CA TYR A 69 29.64 -5.78 11.93
C TYR A 69 29.96 -5.70 13.43
N ALA A 70 30.58 -6.77 13.94
CA ALA A 70 31.12 -6.85 15.29
C ALA A 70 32.45 -7.61 15.26
N PRO A 71 33.29 -7.48 16.30
CA PRO A 71 34.51 -8.30 16.39
C PRO A 71 34.19 -9.79 16.27
N ALA A 72 35.10 -10.54 15.63
CA ALA A 72 34.93 -11.98 15.46
C ALA A 72 34.70 -12.67 16.82
N GLY A 73 33.67 -13.53 16.89
CA GLY A 73 33.28 -14.21 18.11
C GLY A 73 32.40 -13.40 19.08
N GLN A 74 32.07 -12.16 18.75
CA GLN A 74 31.19 -11.31 19.56
C GLN A 74 29.90 -11.02 18.79
N THR A 75 28.77 -11.47 19.31
CA THR A 75 27.46 -11.13 18.73
C THR A 75 26.99 -9.79 19.30
N PRO A 76 26.68 -8.79 18.46
CA PRO A 76 26.16 -7.52 18.95
C PRO A 76 24.81 -7.74 19.63
N ILE A 77 24.63 -7.14 20.81
CA ILE A 77 23.40 -7.20 21.58
C ILE A 77 22.64 -5.91 21.31
N LEU A 78 21.40 -6.05 20.91
CA LEU A 78 20.48 -4.94 20.74
C LEU A 78 19.37 -5.05 21.77
N ALA A 79 19.23 -4.03 22.61
CA ALA A 79 18.10 -3.95 23.54
C ALA A 79 16.80 -3.75 22.76
N ALA A 80 15.83 -4.61 22.96
CA ALA A 80 14.52 -4.54 22.34
C ALA A 80 13.43 -4.68 23.42
N PRO A 81 12.29 -3.97 23.29
CA PRO A 81 11.19 -4.13 24.23
C PRO A 81 10.62 -5.56 24.16
N SER A 82 10.23 -6.08 25.32
CA SER A 82 9.63 -7.41 25.40
C SER A 82 8.19 -7.47 24.89
N LYS A 83 7.49 -6.34 24.90
CA LYS A 83 6.15 -6.17 24.33
C LYS A 83 6.27 -5.67 22.90
N ARG A 84 5.66 -6.38 21.97
CA ARG A 84 5.58 -5.96 20.56
C ARG A 84 4.36 -5.08 20.41
N HIS A 85 4.58 -3.85 20.02
CA HIS A 85 3.51 -2.97 19.58
C HIS A 85 3.45 -3.01 18.05
N GLY A 86 2.26 -3.16 17.52
CA GLY A 86 2.00 -3.01 16.10
C GLY A 86 1.23 -1.71 15.87
N LEU A 87 1.57 -1.01 14.82
CA LEU A 87 0.81 0.13 14.33
C LEU A 87 0.33 -0.23 12.92
N SER A 88 -0.96 -0.13 12.70
CA SER A 88 -1.52 -0.24 11.36
C SER A 88 -1.80 1.16 10.83
N MET A 89 -1.69 1.32 9.53
CA MET A 89 -2.03 2.55 8.82
C MET A 89 -2.88 2.17 7.62
N ILE A 90 -3.99 2.88 7.44
CA ILE A 90 -4.69 2.93 6.17
C ILE A 90 -4.30 4.22 5.47
N SER A 91 -4.00 4.15 4.19
CA SER A 91 -3.63 5.31 3.39
C SER A 91 -4.35 5.31 2.05
N ALA A 92 -4.43 6.49 1.45
CA ALA A 92 -4.89 6.66 0.08
C ALA A 92 -4.09 7.80 -0.58
N ILE A 93 -3.53 7.52 -1.75
CA ILE A 93 -2.78 8.50 -2.54
C ILE A 93 -3.54 8.82 -3.84
N SER A 94 -3.70 10.10 -4.15
CA SER A 94 -4.33 10.51 -5.40
C SER A 94 -3.33 10.53 -6.56
N ASN A 95 -3.86 10.53 -7.80
CA ASN A 95 -3.04 10.71 -9.02
C ASN A 95 -2.30 12.07 -9.04
N GLN A 96 -2.71 13.03 -8.21
CA GLN A 96 -2.06 14.34 -8.04
C GLN A 96 -1.03 14.37 -6.91
N GLY A 97 -0.84 13.24 -6.21
CA GLY A 97 0.09 13.14 -5.08
C GLY A 97 -0.48 13.61 -3.73
N LEU A 98 -1.79 13.84 -3.63
CA LEU A 98 -2.43 14.11 -2.35
C LEU A 98 -2.52 12.81 -1.55
N VAL A 99 -2.02 12.84 -0.31
CA VAL A 99 -2.04 11.68 0.58
C VAL A 99 -3.04 11.93 1.70
N ARG A 100 -3.83 10.92 2.03
CA ARG A 100 -4.68 10.83 3.21
C ARG A 100 -4.33 9.55 3.94
N PHE A 101 -4.14 9.62 5.24
CA PHE A 101 -3.80 8.43 6.03
C PHE A 101 -4.38 8.54 7.44
N GLU A 102 -4.48 7.39 8.07
CA GLU A 102 -4.88 7.25 9.46
C GLU A 102 -4.13 6.09 10.11
N PHE A 103 -3.65 6.34 11.33
CA PHE A 103 -3.09 5.29 12.16
C PHE A 103 -4.19 4.57 12.95
N ILE A 104 -4.08 3.26 13.00
CA ILE A 104 -5.03 2.37 13.63
C ILE A 104 -4.29 1.53 14.66
N GLU A 105 -4.74 1.54 15.90
CA GLU A 105 -4.14 0.73 16.97
C GLU A 105 -4.59 -0.73 16.94
N GLU A 106 -5.72 -0.99 16.29
CA GLU A 106 -6.35 -2.30 16.17
C GLU A 106 -6.14 -2.90 14.77
N ALA A 107 -6.61 -4.13 14.58
CA ALA A 107 -6.72 -4.68 13.24
C ALA A 107 -7.81 -3.97 12.43
N MET A 108 -7.58 -3.76 11.13
CA MET A 108 -8.57 -3.20 10.23
C MET A 108 -9.89 -3.96 10.33
N ASN A 109 -10.96 -3.22 10.52
CA ASN A 109 -12.32 -3.72 10.56
C ASN A 109 -13.25 -2.84 9.72
N THR A 110 -14.49 -3.29 9.57
CA THR A 110 -15.49 -2.63 8.70
C THR A 110 -15.80 -1.20 9.13
N ASP A 111 -15.89 -0.94 10.44
CA ASP A 111 -16.26 0.36 10.97
C ASP A 111 -15.13 1.38 10.80
N LEU A 112 -13.88 0.97 11.05
CA LEU A 112 -12.70 1.78 10.80
C LEU A 112 -12.55 2.11 9.31
N PHE A 113 -12.81 1.14 8.44
CA PHE A 113 -12.75 1.35 7.00
C PHE A 113 -13.81 2.34 6.52
N ILE A 114 -15.06 2.22 7.01
CA ILE A 114 -16.14 3.17 6.71
C ILE A 114 -15.76 4.56 7.22
N SER A 115 -15.27 4.67 8.46
CA SER A 115 -14.82 5.95 9.05
C SER A 115 -13.73 6.62 8.22
N PHE A 116 -12.76 5.84 7.71
CA PHE A 116 -11.74 6.35 6.80
C PHE A 116 -12.34 6.89 5.49
N MET A 117 -13.25 6.13 4.87
CA MET A 117 -13.94 6.58 3.65
C MET A 117 -14.77 7.85 3.89
N GLU A 118 -15.44 7.98 5.03
CA GLU A 118 -16.20 9.19 5.41
C GLU A 118 -15.28 10.42 5.46
N ARG A 119 -14.10 10.28 6.08
CA ARG A 119 -13.11 11.37 6.13
C ARG A 119 -12.53 11.67 4.75
N LEU A 120 -12.23 10.64 3.96
CA LEU A 120 -11.73 10.82 2.60
C LEU A 120 -12.73 11.61 1.73
N VAL A 121 -14.01 11.31 1.85
CA VAL A 121 -15.10 12.03 1.17
C VAL A 121 -15.23 13.46 1.71
N ALA A 122 -15.21 13.65 3.02
CA ALA A 122 -15.33 14.98 3.64
C ALA A 122 -14.15 15.91 3.27
N ASP A 123 -12.93 15.35 3.15
CA ASP A 123 -11.74 16.08 2.76
C ASP A 123 -11.64 16.34 1.25
N SER A 124 -12.41 15.63 0.45
CA SER A 124 -12.42 15.78 -0.99
C SER A 124 -13.49 16.81 -1.40
N CYS A 125 -13.08 17.80 -2.18
CA CYS A 125 -14.04 18.74 -2.78
C CYS A 125 -14.75 18.17 -4.01
N GLN A 126 -14.44 16.94 -4.39
CA GLN A 126 -14.91 16.26 -5.59
C GLN A 126 -15.35 14.84 -5.24
N LYS A 127 -16.11 14.21 -6.14
CA LYS A 127 -16.42 12.79 -6.05
C LYS A 127 -15.13 11.96 -5.95
N VAL A 128 -15.13 10.95 -5.13
CA VAL A 128 -13.99 10.06 -4.89
C VAL A 128 -14.16 8.78 -5.70
N PHE A 129 -13.17 8.43 -6.50
CA PHE A 129 -13.00 7.11 -7.08
C PHE A 129 -11.86 6.41 -6.34
N LEU A 130 -12.20 5.47 -5.48
CA LEU A 130 -11.23 4.78 -4.62
C LEU A 130 -10.91 3.39 -5.19
N ILE A 131 -9.65 3.17 -5.53
CA ILE A 131 -9.13 1.89 -6.05
C ILE A 131 -8.44 1.17 -4.89
N LEU A 132 -8.85 -0.07 -4.63
CA LEU A 132 -8.41 -0.89 -3.50
C LEU A 132 -7.99 -2.28 -3.96
N ASP A 133 -7.30 -2.99 -3.10
CA ASP A 133 -7.11 -4.43 -3.24
C ASP A 133 -8.39 -5.21 -2.90
N ASN A 134 -8.32 -6.54 -2.98
CA ASN A 134 -9.45 -7.44 -2.73
C ASN A 134 -9.52 -7.95 -1.27
N LEU A 135 -9.15 -7.16 -0.28
CA LEU A 135 -9.32 -7.55 1.12
C LEU A 135 -10.79 -7.82 1.46
N LYS A 136 -11.03 -8.82 2.29
CA LYS A 136 -12.40 -9.24 2.65
C LYS A 136 -13.21 -8.13 3.31
N VAL A 137 -12.58 -7.25 4.06
CA VAL A 137 -13.24 -6.13 4.74
C VAL A 137 -13.88 -5.17 3.73
N HIS A 138 -13.25 -4.95 2.57
CA HIS A 138 -13.75 -4.08 1.53
C HIS A 138 -15.06 -4.58 0.89
N HIS A 139 -15.29 -5.89 0.96
CA HIS A 139 -16.50 -6.53 0.42
C HIS A 139 -17.56 -6.82 1.49
N ALA A 140 -17.41 -6.30 2.71
CA ALA A 140 -18.35 -6.51 3.79
C ALA A 140 -19.74 -5.92 3.44
N LYS A 141 -20.80 -6.58 3.89
CA LYS A 141 -22.18 -6.15 3.62
C LYS A 141 -22.45 -4.71 4.09
N LEU A 142 -21.89 -4.31 5.23
CA LEU A 142 -22.01 -2.95 5.74
C LEU A 142 -21.33 -1.93 4.83
N VAL A 143 -20.13 -2.23 4.31
CA VAL A 143 -19.43 -1.39 3.33
C VAL A 143 -20.25 -1.24 2.06
N THR A 144 -20.78 -2.36 1.53
CA THR A 144 -21.60 -2.35 0.32
C THR A 144 -22.88 -1.52 0.51
N ALA A 145 -23.54 -1.64 1.66
CA ALA A 145 -24.73 -0.85 1.99
C ALA A 145 -24.39 0.65 2.10
N TRP A 146 -23.31 0.98 2.81
CA TRP A 146 -22.84 2.35 2.99
C TRP A 146 -22.50 3.02 1.64
N LEU A 147 -21.79 2.32 0.74
CA LEU A 147 -21.48 2.78 -0.61
C LEU A 147 -22.71 2.97 -1.48
N ALA A 148 -23.71 2.10 -1.34
CA ALA A 148 -24.96 2.19 -2.12
C ALA A 148 -25.73 3.48 -1.88
N GLU A 149 -25.63 4.04 -0.66
CA GLU A 149 -26.27 5.30 -0.26
C GLU A 149 -25.49 6.56 -0.70
N ARG A 150 -24.20 6.40 -1.10
CA ARG A 150 -23.27 7.52 -1.37
C ARG A 150 -22.63 7.50 -2.75
N LYS A 151 -23.33 6.93 -3.73
CA LYS A 151 -22.83 6.77 -5.11
C LYS A 151 -22.46 8.08 -5.81
N ASP A 152 -23.01 9.17 -5.39
CA ASP A 152 -22.73 10.52 -5.85
C ASP A 152 -21.44 11.09 -5.24
N GLN A 153 -21.00 10.55 -4.09
CA GLN A 153 -19.85 11.02 -3.34
C GLN A 153 -18.61 10.11 -3.52
N ILE A 154 -18.81 8.79 -3.55
CA ILE A 154 -17.73 7.82 -3.63
C ILE A 154 -18.13 6.57 -4.42
N GLU A 155 -17.20 6.07 -5.21
CA GLU A 155 -17.30 4.78 -5.88
C GLU A 155 -15.99 3.99 -5.68
N VAL A 156 -16.10 2.70 -5.37
CA VAL A 156 -14.96 1.82 -5.11
C VAL A 156 -14.74 0.89 -6.29
N PHE A 157 -13.49 0.75 -6.68
CA PHE A 157 -13.01 -0.16 -7.72
C PHE A 157 -11.97 -1.10 -7.12
N TYR A 158 -11.85 -2.30 -7.68
CA TYR A 158 -10.95 -3.31 -7.14
C TYR A 158 -9.85 -3.67 -8.15
N LEU A 159 -8.65 -3.83 -7.62
CA LEU A 159 -7.51 -4.34 -8.36
C LEU A 159 -7.70 -5.82 -8.70
N PRO A 160 -7.02 -6.34 -9.73
CA PRO A 160 -6.93 -7.79 -9.93
C PRO A 160 -6.34 -8.46 -8.69
N PRO A 161 -6.82 -9.65 -8.32
CA PRO A 161 -6.27 -10.38 -7.17
C PRO A 161 -4.76 -10.60 -7.30
N TYR A 162 -4.05 -10.51 -6.18
CA TYR A 162 -2.59 -10.77 -6.09
C TYR A 162 -1.72 -9.86 -6.97
N SER A 163 -2.10 -8.58 -7.12
CA SER A 163 -1.41 -7.63 -8.00
C SER A 163 -0.99 -6.34 -7.28
N PRO A 164 -0.23 -6.42 -6.17
CA PRO A 164 0.20 -5.25 -5.41
C PRO A 164 1.09 -4.31 -6.22
N GLU A 165 1.84 -4.84 -7.20
CA GLU A 165 2.77 -4.07 -8.02
C GLU A 165 2.12 -2.98 -8.89
N ILE A 166 0.79 -3.04 -9.08
CA ILE A 166 0.03 -2.01 -9.81
C ILE A 166 -0.64 -0.99 -8.87
N ASN A 167 -0.50 -1.14 -7.55
CA ASN A 167 -0.99 -0.18 -6.57
C ASN A 167 0.12 0.84 -6.22
N PRO A 168 0.01 2.13 -6.61
CA PRO A 168 1.01 3.13 -6.26
C PRO A 168 1.12 3.38 -4.75
N ASP A 169 0.11 3.10 -3.96
CA ASP A 169 0.15 3.26 -2.50
C ASP A 169 1.15 2.29 -1.83
N GLU A 170 1.45 1.15 -2.45
CA GLU A 170 2.52 0.25 -2.02
C GLU A 170 3.91 0.91 -2.01
N TYR A 171 4.16 1.89 -2.90
CA TYR A 171 5.39 2.67 -2.87
C TYR A 171 5.42 3.60 -1.66
N LEU A 172 4.31 4.28 -1.35
CA LEU A 172 4.17 5.09 -0.15
C LEU A 172 4.41 4.25 1.11
N ASN A 173 3.77 3.08 1.20
CA ASN A 173 3.92 2.14 2.30
C ASN A 173 5.35 1.63 2.46
N ARG A 174 6.05 1.37 1.36
CA ARG A 174 7.46 0.98 1.38
C ARG A 174 8.36 2.10 1.87
N ASP A 175 8.15 3.32 1.39
CA ASP A 175 8.95 4.47 1.79
C ASP A 175 8.71 4.81 3.27
N PHE A 176 7.48 4.76 3.73
CA PHE A 176 7.12 4.91 5.15
C PHE A 176 7.84 3.87 6.03
N LYS A 177 7.79 2.59 5.66
CA LYS A 177 8.50 1.52 6.38
C LYS A 177 10.01 1.70 6.37
N THR A 178 10.56 2.24 5.29
CA THR A 178 12.00 2.49 5.15
C THR A 178 12.42 3.63 6.07
N GLU A 179 11.66 4.71 6.11
CA GLU A 179 11.92 5.87 6.96
C GLU A 179 11.82 5.51 8.44
N LEU A 180 10.79 4.76 8.85
CA LEU A 180 10.67 4.26 10.21
C LEU A 180 11.84 3.36 10.64
N ARG A 181 12.45 2.64 9.71
CA ARG A 181 13.62 1.80 10.01
C ARG A 181 14.93 2.57 10.07
N SER A 182 15.01 3.71 9.40
CA SER A 182 16.19 4.58 9.36
C SER A 182 16.20 5.62 10.48
N SER A 183 15.04 5.95 11.03
CA SER A 183 14.91 6.90 12.14
C SER A 183 15.32 6.29 13.47
N ASP A 184 15.75 7.14 14.41
CA ASP A 184 16.01 6.74 15.80
C ASP A 184 14.74 6.13 16.41
N ARG A 185 14.92 5.09 17.23
CA ARG A 185 13.80 4.39 17.86
C ARG A 185 12.95 5.35 18.69
N ALA A 186 11.65 5.36 18.41
CA ALA A 186 10.71 5.98 19.33
C ALA A 186 10.76 5.25 20.70
N THR A 187 10.96 5.98 21.75
CA THR A 187 10.97 5.46 23.14
C THR A 187 9.57 5.39 23.72
N THR A 188 8.60 6.01 23.07
CA THR A 188 7.17 6.01 23.44
C THR A 188 6.31 5.93 22.17
N LYS A 189 5.05 5.45 22.33
CA LYS A 189 4.03 5.51 21.28
C LYS A 189 3.72 6.95 20.86
#